data_45e05e1b6333a9be668c25be28b854c0
#
_entry.id   45e05e1b6333a9be668c25be28b854c0
#
_cell.length_a   1.000
_cell.length_b   1.000
_cell.length_c   1.000
_cell.angle_alpha   90.00
_cell.angle_beta   90.00
_cell.angle_gamma   90.00
#
_symmetry.space_group_name_H-M   'P 1'
#
loop_
_entity.id
_entity.type
_entity.pdbx_description
1 polymer ?
#
loop_
_entity_poly.entity_id
_entity_poly.type
_entity_poly.pdbx_seq_one_letter_code
_entity_poly.pdbx_strand_id
1 'polypeptide(L)'
;MSFGTDFFGNQPFRMEANNSISSAVQNWLDTLCTHNVDAIVSLYAPEGILLGTVAKEIAQGQAEIRKYFEMFVQKKPCGKITSMMVQNFGNVKVVDGTYTFELQDGKKKSIVDARYTFVFQYRRGRWVIMTHHSSKQP
;
A
#
# COMPACT_ATOMS: atom_id res chain seq x y z
N MET A 1 -4.43 -24.14 3.47
CA MET A 1 -4.48 -24.75 3.06
C MET A 1 -3.93 -24.96 2.90
N SER A 2 -3.94 -24.99 3.13
CA SER A 2 -3.84 -25.47 2.72
C SER A 2 -3.24 -25.47 2.49
N PHE A 3 -3.20 -25.23 2.55
CA PHE A 3 -2.88 -25.64 2.00
C PHE A 3 -2.46 -25.81 1.69
N GLY A 4 -2.73 -25.69 1.76
CA GLY A 4 -2.87 -26.24 1.11
C GLY A 4 -2.32 -26.38 0.79
N THR A 5 -2.52 -26.12 0.54
CA THR A 5 -2.41 -26.56 0.08
C THR A 5 -2.04 -26.61 -0.30
N ASP A 6 -2.27 -26.65 -0.16
CA ASP A 6 -2.19 -26.98 -0.66
C ASP A 6 -1.92 -26.90 -1.03
N PHE A 7 -2.17 -26.61 -0.90
CA PHE A 7 -2.29 -26.79 -1.45
C PHE A 7 -1.69 -26.78 -1.67
N PHE A 8 -1.57 -26.55 -1.53
CA PHE A 8 -1.30 -26.82 -1.76
C PHE A 8 -0.63 -26.96 -1.70
N GLY A 9 -0.80 -26.41 -2.09
CA GLY A 9 -0.83 -26.73 -2.18
C GLY A 9 -0.25 -26.59 -1.93
N ASN A 10 -0.11 -26.59 -1.85
CA ASN A 10 0.14 -26.63 -1.61
C ASN A 10 0.69 -26.20 -1.21
N GLN A 11 0.83 -25.82 -1.05
CA GLN A 11 0.92 -25.55 -0.72
C GLN A 11 1.69 -25.02 -0.48
N PRO A 12 2.09 -25.62 -0.43
CA PRO A 12 2.50 -24.90 -0.30
C PRO A 12 3.31 -24.29 -0.69
N PHE A 13 3.25 -23.90 -0.75
CA PHE A 13 3.61 -23.21 -1.07
C PHE A 13 3.72 -22.45 -1.52
N ARG A 14 3.88 -22.46 -2.51
CA ARG A 14 3.31 -21.45 -2.89
C ARG A 14 2.58 -20.43 -2.04
N MET A 15 2.29 -20.79 -1.20
CA MET A 15 1.67 -20.04 -0.19
C MET A 15 2.46 -18.81 0.20
N GLU A 16 3.74 -18.86 0.05
CA GLU A 16 4.61 -17.76 0.36
C GLU A 16 4.34 -16.53 -0.50
N ALA A 17 4.08 -16.74 -1.79
CA ALA A 17 3.79 -15.62 -2.68
C ALA A 17 2.51 -14.90 -2.25
N ASN A 18 1.49 -15.65 -1.83
CA ASN A 18 0.24 -15.05 -1.38
C ASN A 18 0.43 -14.31 -0.07
N ASN A 19 1.18 -14.89 0.85
CA ASN A 19 1.49 -14.22 2.11
C ASN A 19 2.24 -12.94 1.87
N SER A 20 3.15 -12.95 0.88
CA SER A 20 3.95 -11.77 0.56
C SER A 20 3.09 -10.60 0.10
N ILE A 21 2.04 -10.85 -0.68
CA ILE A 21 1.24 -9.74 -1.16
C ILE A 21 0.36 -9.14 -0.06
N SER A 22 -0.19 -9.97 0.82
CA SER A 22 -0.93 -9.47 1.97
C SER A 22 0.00 -8.69 2.89
N SER A 23 1.20 -9.21 3.10
CA SER A 23 2.20 -8.55 3.92
C SER A 23 2.66 -7.25 3.30
N ALA A 24 2.69 -7.15 1.97
CA ALA A 24 3.14 -5.94 1.29
C ALA A 24 2.23 -4.75 1.59
N VAL A 25 0.90 -4.97 1.55
CA VAL A 25 -0.04 -3.90 1.87
C VAL A 25 0.03 -3.52 3.35
N GLN A 26 0.10 -4.53 4.22
CA GLN A 26 0.23 -4.26 5.65
C GLN A 26 1.55 -3.55 5.94
N ASN A 27 2.63 -3.96 5.27
CA ASN A 27 3.93 -3.31 5.43
C ASN A 27 3.88 -1.85 4.99
N TRP A 28 3.12 -1.54 3.95
CA TRP A 28 2.94 -0.15 3.53
C TRP A 28 2.29 0.66 4.66
N LEU A 29 1.22 0.14 5.25
CA LEU A 29 0.55 0.84 6.36
C LEU A 29 1.46 0.97 7.58
N ASP A 30 2.17 -0.09 7.93
CA ASP A 30 3.09 -0.05 9.07
C ASP A 30 4.19 0.97 8.83
N THR A 31 4.70 1.02 7.59
CA THR A 31 5.76 1.96 7.22
C THR A 31 5.22 3.39 7.25
N LEU A 32 3.99 3.60 6.77
CA LEU A 32 3.35 4.91 6.84
C LEU A 32 3.25 5.40 8.28
N CYS A 33 2.93 4.51 9.21
CA CYS A 33 2.80 4.84 10.63
C CYS A 33 4.11 5.30 11.26
N THR A 34 5.26 4.97 10.67
CA THR A 34 6.56 5.44 11.17
C THR A 34 6.80 6.89 10.84
N HIS A 35 6.09 7.43 9.86
CA HIS A 35 6.27 8.79 9.32
C HIS A 35 7.66 9.02 8.72
N ASN A 36 8.36 7.94 8.37
CA ASN A 36 9.69 8.00 7.75
C ASN A 36 9.53 8.06 6.24
N VAL A 37 9.71 9.24 5.67
CA VAL A 37 9.48 9.47 4.24
C VAL A 37 10.36 8.59 3.37
N ASP A 38 11.65 8.46 3.71
CA ASP A 38 12.55 7.62 2.92
C ASP A 38 12.08 6.17 2.87
N ALA A 39 11.65 5.64 4.01
CA ALA A 39 11.16 4.27 4.08
C ALA A 39 9.89 4.09 3.25
N ILE A 40 8.98 5.05 3.32
CA ILE A 40 7.72 4.99 2.56
C ILE A 40 8.01 5.03 1.06
N VAL A 41 8.83 5.96 0.61
CA VAL A 41 9.15 6.12 -0.81
C VAL A 41 9.84 4.88 -1.37
N SER A 42 10.65 4.21 -0.55
CA SER A 42 11.39 3.02 -0.98
C SER A 42 10.48 1.86 -1.36
N LEU A 43 9.21 1.89 -0.96
CA LEU A 43 8.24 0.84 -1.30
C LEU A 43 7.70 1.01 -2.73
N TYR A 44 7.89 2.17 -3.34
CA TYR A 44 7.41 2.47 -4.68
C TYR A 44 8.52 2.21 -5.70
N ALA A 45 8.13 1.72 -6.89
CA ALA A 45 9.07 1.56 -7.99
C ALA A 45 9.61 2.93 -8.39
N PRO A 46 10.82 3.00 -8.98
CA PRO A 46 11.36 4.30 -9.45
C PRO A 46 10.42 5.04 -10.39
N GLU A 47 9.67 4.30 -11.20
CA GLU A 47 8.68 4.86 -12.14
C GLU A 47 7.26 4.85 -11.58
N GLY A 48 7.10 4.63 -10.28
CA GLY A 48 5.80 4.50 -9.65
C GLY A 48 4.90 5.71 -9.81
N ILE A 49 3.60 5.47 -9.69
CA ILE A 49 2.58 6.52 -9.82
C ILE A 49 1.71 6.50 -8.57
N LEU A 50 1.45 7.67 -8.03
CA LEU A 50 0.60 7.82 -6.86
C LEU A 50 -0.49 8.85 -7.13
N LEU A 51 -1.75 8.40 -6.95
CA LEU A 51 -2.90 9.29 -6.92
C LEU A 51 -3.35 9.35 -5.46
N GLY A 52 -2.85 10.35 -4.75
CA GLY A 52 -2.98 10.40 -3.29
C GLY A 52 -4.28 11.03 -2.84
N THR A 53 -4.74 10.61 -1.67
CA THR A 53 -6.02 11.03 -1.10
C THR A 53 -6.13 12.53 -0.92
N VAL A 54 -5.03 13.20 -0.57
CA VAL A 54 -5.06 14.61 -0.17
C VAL A 54 -4.39 15.53 -1.19
N ALA A 55 -4.11 15.04 -2.39
CA ALA A 55 -3.47 15.86 -3.43
C ALA A 55 -4.30 15.82 -4.71
N LYS A 56 -4.31 16.93 -5.44
CA LYS A 56 -5.00 17.02 -6.73
C LYS A 56 -4.16 16.43 -7.85
N GLU A 57 -2.86 16.64 -7.81
CA GLU A 57 -1.96 16.23 -8.88
C GLU A 57 -1.56 14.78 -8.72
N ILE A 58 -1.33 14.13 -9.87
CA ILE A 58 -0.75 12.79 -9.91
C ILE A 58 0.74 12.92 -9.67
N ALA A 59 1.28 12.14 -8.73
CA ALA A 59 2.72 12.10 -8.50
C ALA A 59 3.34 11.00 -9.34
N GLN A 60 4.29 11.34 -10.20
CA GLN A 60 4.97 10.40 -11.09
C GLN A 60 6.44 10.33 -10.70
N GLY A 61 6.90 9.13 -10.36
CA GLY A 61 8.27 8.90 -9.96
C GLY A 61 8.52 9.22 -8.50
N GLN A 62 9.65 8.72 -8.00
CA GLN A 62 9.93 8.80 -6.57
C GLN A 62 10.10 10.22 -6.06
N ALA A 63 10.59 11.15 -6.89
CA ALA A 63 10.77 12.53 -6.44
C ALA A 63 9.44 13.19 -6.12
N GLU A 64 8.42 12.99 -6.98
CA GLU A 64 7.11 13.57 -6.75
C GLU A 64 6.36 12.83 -5.64
N ILE A 65 6.52 11.51 -5.57
CA ILE A 65 5.94 10.73 -4.50
C ILE A 65 6.50 11.18 -3.16
N ARG A 66 7.81 11.47 -3.11
CA ARG A 66 8.45 12.00 -1.90
C ARG A 66 7.79 13.31 -1.46
N LYS A 67 7.55 14.22 -2.38
CA LYS A 67 6.90 15.49 -2.04
C LYS A 67 5.52 15.27 -1.41
N TYR A 68 4.78 14.29 -1.95
CA TYR A 68 3.46 13.97 -1.38
C TYR A 68 3.60 13.52 0.06
N PHE A 69 4.51 12.60 0.34
CA PHE A 69 4.63 12.06 1.70
C PHE A 69 5.29 13.04 2.66
N GLU A 70 6.17 13.92 2.18
CA GLU A 70 6.67 15.00 3.03
C GLU A 70 5.55 15.87 3.57
N MET A 71 4.52 16.06 2.78
CA MET A 71 3.32 16.77 3.21
C MET A 71 2.43 15.90 4.08
N PHE A 72 2.17 14.67 3.63
CA PHE A 72 1.19 13.81 4.29
C PHE A 72 1.62 13.38 5.70
N VAL A 73 2.91 13.10 5.90
CA VAL A 73 3.38 12.63 7.22
C VAL A 73 3.22 13.69 8.30
N GLN A 74 3.06 14.96 7.91
CA GLN A 74 2.84 16.03 8.89
C GLN A 74 1.49 15.86 9.59
N LYS A 75 0.56 15.14 8.98
CA LYS A 75 -0.72 14.80 9.60
C LYS A 75 -0.64 13.54 10.46
N LYS A 76 0.55 13.01 10.64
CA LYS A 76 0.84 11.83 11.46
C LYS A 76 -0.09 10.67 11.14
N PRO A 77 -0.18 10.27 9.85
CA PRO A 77 -1.11 9.22 9.45
C PRO A 77 -0.72 7.88 10.04
N CYS A 78 -1.73 7.15 10.46
CA CYS A 78 -1.59 5.76 10.79
C CYS A 78 -2.94 5.12 10.50
N GLY A 79 -2.95 3.84 10.14
CA GLY A 79 -4.20 3.25 9.72
C GLY A 79 -4.21 1.76 9.77
N LYS A 80 -5.34 1.22 9.33
CA LYS A 80 -5.52 -0.23 9.28
C LYS A 80 -6.35 -0.61 8.07
N ILE A 81 -6.09 -1.81 7.55
CA ILE A 81 -6.85 -2.38 6.44
C ILE A 81 -8.20 -2.84 6.98
N THR A 82 -9.27 -2.49 6.27
CA THR A 82 -10.62 -2.94 6.61
C THR A 82 -11.18 -3.91 5.59
N SER A 83 -10.63 -3.94 4.36
CA SER A 83 -10.96 -4.99 3.39
C SER A 83 -9.83 -5.13 2.39
N MET A 84 -9.73 -6.30 1.76
CA MET A 84 -8.68 -6.57 0.78
C MET A 84 -9.17 -7.61 -0.21
N MET A 85 -9.03 -7.30 -1.51
CA MET A 85 -9.32 -8.22 -2.59
C MET A 85 -8.11 -8.27 -3.51
N VAL A 86 -7.67 -9.46 -3.87
CA VAL A 86 -6.44 -9.65 -4.65
C VAL A 86 -6.78 -10.27 -6.01
N GLN A 87 -6.28 -9.65 -7.08
CA GLN A 87 -6.29 -10.24 -8.41
C GLN A 87 -4.86 -10.64 -8.76
N ASN A 88 -4.68 -11.90 -9.10
CA ASN A 88 -3.35 -12.49 -9.25
C ASN A 88 -3.02 -12.69 -10.73
N PHE A 89 -1.98 -12.00 -11.20
CA PHE A 89 -1.49 -12.12 -12.58
C PHE A 89 -0.03 -12.56 -12.61
N GLY A 90 0.36 -13.43 -11.66
CA GLY A 90 1.73 -13.92 -11.57
C GLY A 90 2.63 -12.90 -10.88
N ASN A 91 3.54 -12.30 -11.66
CA ASN A 91 4.47 -11.33 -11.09
C ASN A 91 3.88 -9.92 -11.00
N VAL A 92 2.61 -9.77 -11.33
CA VAL A 92 1.84 -8.53 -11.14
C VAL A 92 0.60 -8.89 -10.35
N LYS A 93 0.31 -8.14 -9.31
CA LYS A 93 -0.91 -8.33 -8.52
C LYS A 93 -1.59 -7.00 -8.32
N VAL A 94 -2.92 -7.02 -8.39
CA VAL A 94 -3.75 -5.85 -8.13
C VAL A 94 -4.47 -6.11 -6.82
N VAL A 95 -4.33 -5.17 -5.88
CA VAL A 95 -4.98 -5.30 -4.58
C VAL A 95 -5.89 -4.10 -4.39
N ASP A 96 -7.17 -4.37 -4.24
CA ASP A 96 -8.20 -3.35 -4.03
C ASP A 96 -8.81 -3.54 -2.65
N GLY A 97 -9.25 -2.44 -2.05
CA GLY A 97 -9.94 -2.57 -0.78
C GLY A 97 -10.20 -1.23 -0.12
N THR A 98 -10.38 -1.32 1.18
CA THR A 98 -10.61 -0.15 2.02
C THR A 98 -9.65 -0.16 3.20
N TYR A 99 -9.30 1.02 3.66
CA TYR A 99 -8.54 1.20 4.88
C TYR A 99 -9.04 2.46 5.57
N THR A 100 -8.70 2.58 6.83
CA THR A 100 -9.09 3.73 7.65
C THR A 100 -7.84 4.37 8.19
N PHE A 101 -7.72 5.69 8.03
CA PHE A 101 -6.61 6.44 8.59
C PHE A 101 -7.06 7.25 9.78
N GLU A 102 -6.18 7.33 10.77
CA GLU A 102 -6.26 8.34 11.79
C GLU A 102 -5.24 9.42 11.44
N LEU A 103 -5.71 10.66 11.32
CA LEU A 103 -4.87 11.81 11.01
C LEU A 103 -4.88 12.77 12.19
N GLN A 104 -3.80 13.52 12.35
CA GLN A 104 -3.69 14.48 13.44
C GLN A 104 -3.20 15.80 12.90
N ASP A 105 -3.97 16.87 13.19
CA ASP A 105 -3.61 18.24 12.82
C ASP A 105 -3.56 19.03 14.11
N GLY A 106 -2.35 19.26 14.61
CA GLY A 106 -2.17 19.83 15.93
C GLY A 106 -2.72 18.89 16.99
N LYS A 107 -3.69 19.39 17.75
CA LYS A 107 -4.37 18.58 18.78
C LYS A 107 -5.63 17.89 18.25
N LYS A 108 -6.01 18.18 17.02
CA LYS A 108 -7.25 17.67 16.46
C LYS A 108 -6.97 16.37 15.72
N LYS A 109 -7.69 15.33 16.08
CA LYS A 109 -7.64 14.03 15.41
C LYS A 109 -8.85 13.87 14.52
N SER A 110 -8.68 13.20 13.39
CA SER A 110 -9.79 12.89 12.49
C SER A 110 -9.59 11.48 11.94
N ILE A 111 -10.71 10.88 11.55
CA ILE A 111 -10.75 9.55 10.96
C ILE A 111 -11.16 9.70 9.50
N VAL A 112 -10.41 9.07 8.59
CA VAL A 112 -10.71 9.12 7.17
C VAL A 112 -10.82 7.68 6.67
N ASP A 113 -12.03 7.33 6.22
CA ASP A 113 -12.24 6.05 5.53
C ASP A 113 -11.94 6.26 4.06
N ALA A 114 -11.15 5.36 3.49
CA ALA A 114 -10.68 5.51 2.11
C ALA A 114 -10.74 4.18 1.37
N ARG A 115 -10.75 4.28 0.04
CA ARG A 115 -10.65 3.14 -0.85
C ARG A 115 -9.30 3.19 -1.53
N TYR A 116 -8.75 2.03 -1.82
CA TYR A 116 -7.42 1.97 -2.43
C TYR A 116 -7.36 0.94 -3.54
N THR A 117 -6.42 1.19 -4.46
CA THR A 117 -5.92 0.20 -5.41
C THR A 117 -4.41 0.28 -5.39
N PHE A 118 -3.76 -0.85 -5.18
CA PHE A 118 -2.33 -1.01 -5.38
C PHE A 118 -2.11 -1.93 -6.56
N VAL A 119 -1.17 -1.57 -7.45
CA VAL A 119 -0.63 -2.49 -8.44
C VAL A 119 0.80 -2.77 -8.04
N PHE A 120 1.09 -4.03 -7.71
CA PHE A 120 2.42 -4.48 -7.33
C PHE A 120 3.05 -5.27 -8.44
N GLN A 121 4.36 -5.13 -8.59
CA GLN A 121 5.15 -6.00 -9.46
C GLN A 121 6.27 -6.62 -8.63
N TYR A 122 6.51 -7.93 -8.87
CA TYR A 122 7.61 -8.61 -8.20
C TYR A 122 8.90 -8.32 -8.95
N ARG A 123 9.88 -7.72 -8.25
CA ARG A 123 11.18 -7.35 -8.81
C ARG A 123 12.26 -7.69 -7.81
N ARG A 124 13.23 -8.51 -8.24
CA ARG A 124 14.43 -8.77 -7.45
C ARG A 124 14.11 -9.18 -6.02
N GLY A 125 13.16 -10.10 -5.87
CA GLY A 125 12.85 -10.69 -4.59
C GLY A 125 11.86 -9.92 -3.73
N ARG A 126 11.24 -8.85 -4.25
CA ARG A 126 10.25 -8.13 -3.46
C ARG A 126 9.14 -7.55 -4.34
N TRP A 127 8.01 -7.30 -3.71
CA TRP A 127 6.90 -6.62 -4.37
C TRP A 127 7.12 -5.12 -4.26
N VAL A 128 7.10 -4.42 -5.41
CA VAL A 128 7.21 -2.96 -5.45
C VAL A 128 5.92 -2.38 -5.96
N ILE A 129 5.58 -1.19 -5.49
CA ILE A 129 4.34 -0.52 -5.88
C ILE A 129 4.55 0.20 -7.21
N MET A 130 3.80 -0.21 -8.22
CA MET A 130 3.82 0.42 -9.54
C MET A 130 2.83 1.57 -9.60
N THR A 131 1.63 1.35 -9.06
CA THR A 131 0.57 2.36 -9.03
C THR A 131 -0.17 2.23 -7.71
N HIS A 132 -0.47 3.34 -7.10
CA HIS A 132 -1.27 3.40 -5.89
C HIS A 132 -2.27 4.52 -6.02
N HIS A 133 -3.54 4.18 -5.91
CA HIS A 133 -4.63 5.15 -5.91
C HIS A 133 -5.34 5.05 -4.57
N SER A 134 -5.51 6.17 -3.92
CA SER A 134 -6.21 6.25 -2.65
C SER A 134 -7.18 7.42 -2.70
N SER A 135 -8.43 7.17 -2.33
CA SER A 135 -9.45 8.20 -2.35
C SER A 135 -10.37 8.05 -1.14
N LYS A 136 -10.83 9.19 -0.64
CA LYS A 136 -11.77 9.20 0.47
C LYS A 136 -13.08 8.54 0.05
N GLN A 137 -13.68 7.78 0.95
CA GLN A 137 -15.02 7.23 0.69
C GLN A 137 -16.04 8.36 0.67
N PRO A 138 -16.97 8.34 -0.31
CA PRO A 138 -18.01 9.36 -0.37
C PRO A 138 -18.99 9.26 0.79
#